data_21b57917530949fcb2cb10c9c9af59dd
#
_entry.id   21b57917530949fcb2cb10c9c9af59dd
#
_cell.length_a   1.000
_cell.length_b   1.000
_cell.length_c   1.000
_cell.angle_alpha   90.00
_cell.angle_beta   90.00
_cell.angle_gamma   90.00
#
_symmetry.space_group_name_H-M   'P 1'
#
loop_
_entity.id
_entity.type
_entity.pdbx_description
1 polymer ?
#
loop_
_entity_poly.entity_id
_entity_poly.type
_entity_poly.pdbx_seq_one_letter_code
_entity_poly.pdbx_strand_id
1 'polypeptide(L)'
;MLIAQSLQKYYGDLHVLKGVNVSIEKGEIVSIVGASGAGKSTLLHILGTLDKADSGSLEVGGLDILKLAGDKLATFRNDRVGFIFQFHNLLPEFTAEENIWIPGLMGKKPEQALKKRTLELAQLLGIQNRLSHKPAALSGGEQQRVAVARALVNNPDMIFADEPSGNLDTQNAQSLHELFFKLRDEFGQSFIIVTHNQGLAGMSDRMLTMEDGKILS
;
A
#
# COMPACT_ATOMS: atom_id res chain seq x y z
N MET A 1 5.23 -11.77 7.78
CA MET A 1 5.64 -11.03 8.98
C MET A 1 6.65 -9.96 8.60
N LEU A 2 6.44 -8.71 9.05
CA LEU A 2 7.38 -7.59 8.92
C LEU A 2 7.81 -7.19 10.33
N ILE A 3 9.10 -6.93 10.53
CA ILE A 3 9.65 -6.45 11.81
C ILE A 3 10.55 -5.26 11.53
N ALA A 4 10.26 -4.13 12.16
CA ALA A 4 11.08 -2.94 12.17
C ALA A 4 11.52 -2.63 13.61
N GLN A 5 12.82 -2.33 13.80
CA GLN A 5 13.37 -2.04 15.12
C GLN A 5 14.22 -0.78 15.08
N SER A 6 13.96 0.13 16.01
CA SER A 6 14.71 1.36 16.25
C SER A 6 14.91 2.20 14.98
N LEU A 7 13.89 2.25 14.09
CA LEU A 7 13.98 3.02 12.84
C LEU A 7 14.16 4.50 13.13
N GLN A 8 15.20 5.08 12.56
CA GLN A 8 15.48 6.51 12.59
C GLN A 8 15.38 7.11 11.19
N LYS A 9 14.82 8.32 11.08
CA LYS A 9 14.78 9.06 9.82
C LYS A 9 14.96 10.54 10.05
N TYR A 10 15.87 11.11 9.27
CA TYR A 10 16.15 12.54 9.25
C TYR A 10 15.93 13.12 7.84
N TYR A 11 15.46 14.35 7.76
CA TYR A 11 15.49 15.18 6.55
C TYR A 11 16.23 16.48 6.90
N GLY A 12 17.53 16.54 6.58
CA GLY A 12 18.41 17.56 7.10
C GLY A 12 18.47 17.50 8.63
N ASP A 13 18.14 18.61 9.30
CA ASP A 13 18.12 18.69 10.77
C ASP A 13 16.81 18.19 11.40
N LEU A 14 15.80 17.91 10.58
CA LEU A 14 14.51 17.47 11.08
C LEU A 14 14.52 15.97 11.37
N HIS A 15 14.40 15.60 12.65
CA HIS A 15 14.30 14.21 13.12
C HIS A 15 12.85 13.75 13.07
N VAL A 16 12.47 12.98 12.02
CA VAL A 16 11.07 12.58 11.73
C VAL A 16 10.69 11.27 12.38
N LEU A 17 11.53 10.23 12.31
CA LEU A 17 11.32 8.98 13.04
C LEU A 17 12.34 8.82 14.15
N LYS A 18 11.86 8.59 15.35
CA LYS A 18 12.65 8.67 16.60
C LYS A 18 12.72 7.30 17.29
N GLY A 19 13.26 6.30 16.58
CA GLY A 19 13.44 4.94 17.13
C GLY A 19 12.16 4.11 17.08
N VAL A 20 11.46 4.12 15.97
CA VAL A 20 10.18 3.41 15.78
C VAL A 20 10.41 1.90 15.79
N ASN A 21 9.61 1.18 16.59
CA ASN A 21 9.51 -0.27 16.59
C ASN A 21 8.09 -0.66 16.16
N VAL A 22 7.98 -1.59 15.20
CA VAL A 22 6.69 -2.14 14.77
C VAL A 22 6.87 -3.55 14.23
N SER A 23 5.91 -4.42 14.53
CA SER A 23 5.79 -5.74 13.90
C SER A 23 4.42 -5.86 13.25
N ILE A 24 4.34 -6.52 12.11
CA ILE A 24 3.10 -6.79 11.37
C ILE A 24 3.06 -8.28 11.06
N GLU A 25 2.00 -8.95 11.47
CA GLU A 25 1.83 -10.37 11.20
C GLU A 25 1.29 -10.62 9.79
N LYS A 26 1.40 -11.85 9.33
CA LYS A 26 0.85 -12.23 8.02
C LYS A 26 -0.69 -12.21 8.09
N GLY A 27 -1.33 -11.58 7.10
CA GLY A 27 -2.78 -11.46 7.03
C GLY A 27 -3.37 -10.47 8.04
N GLU A 28 -2.55 -9.61 8.66
CA GLU A 28 -2.99 -8.58 9.59
C GLU A 28 -3.31 -7.27 8.85
N ILE A 29 -4.37 -6.59 9.24
CA ILE A 29 -4.68 -5.21 8.85
C ILE A 29 -4.31 -4.30 10.02
N VAL A 30 -3.28 -3.46 9.82
CA VAL A 30 -2.81 -2.49 10.81
C VAL A 30 -3.07 -1.09 10.32
N SER A 31 -3.75 -0.28 11.11
CA SER A 31 -3.92 1.16 10.86
C SER A 31 -2.94 1.98 11.68
N ILE A 32 -2.33 2.99 11.04
CA ILE A 32 -1.46 3.97 11.69
C ILE A 32 -2.20 5.31 11.70
N VAL A 33 -2.51 5.79 12.90
CA VAL A 33 -3.22 7.05 13.12
C VAL A 33 -2.33 8.07 13.86
N GLY A 34 -2.71 9.34 13.86
CA GLY A 34 -1.99 10.42 14.54
C GLY A 34 -2.12 11.76 13.83
N ALA A 35 -1.65 12.82 14.46
CA ALA A 35 -1.70 14.18 13.92
C ALA A 35 -0.95 14.32 12.58
N SER A 36 -1.27 15.37 11.81
CA SER A 36 -0.47 15.73 10.64
C SER A 36 0.97 16.05 11.07
N GLY A 37 1.95 15.60 10.30
CA GLY A 37 3.36 15.77 10.64
C GLY A 37 3.92 14.79 11.66
N ALA A 38 3.14 13.85 12.23
CA ALA A 38 3.61 12.87 13.18
C ALA A 38 4.64 11.86 12.61
N GLY A 39 4.83 11.80 11.27
CA GLY A 39 5.77 10.89 10.60
C GLY A 39 5.11 9.65 9.98
N LYS A 40 3.77 9.56 9.94
CA LYS A 40 3.03 8.37 9.47
C LYS A 40 3.37 7.96 8.04
N SER A 41 3.29 8.88 7.07
CA SER A 41 3.61 8.58 5.66
C SER A 41 5.09 8.26 5.49
N THR A 42 5.98 8.91 6.25
CA THR A 42 7.43 8.58 6.27
C THR A 42 7.65 7.15 6.75
N LEU A 43 7.00 6.75 7.83
CA LEU A 43 7.07 5.37 8.32
C LEU A 43 6.53 4.39 7.26
N LEU A 44 5.34 4.66 6.70
CA LEU A 44 4.73 3.85 5.65
C LEU A 44 5.67 3.68 4.44
N HIS A 45 6.30 4.76 3.98
CA HIS A 45 7.21 4.75 2.83
C HIS A 45 8.49 3.94 3.13
N ILE A 46 9.03 4.01 4.35
CA ILE A 46 10.20 3.22 4.73
C ILE A 46 9.84 1.73 4.82
N LEU A 47 8.74 1.37 5.50
CA LEU A 47 8.27 -0.01 5.59
C LEU A 47 7.98 -0.61 4.20
N GLY A 48 7.40 0.20 3.30
CA GLY A 48 7.12 -0.17 1.92
C GLY A 48 8.30 0.03 0.96
N THR A 49 9.48 0.39 1.45
CA THR A 49 10.71 0.54 0.64
C THR A 49 10.72 1.66 -0.40
N LEU A 50 9.82 2.64 -0.29
CA LEU A 50 9.84 3.85 -1.13
C LEU A 50 10.87 4.88 -0.65
N ASP A 51 11.17 4.88 0.65
CA ASP A 51 12.24 5.66 1.27
C ASP A 51 13.13 4.72 2.10
N LYS A 52 14.28 5.22 2.53
CA LYS A 52 15.26 4.47 3.30
C LYS A 52 15.41 5.05 4.69
N ALA A 53 15.43 4.20 5.72
CA ALA A 53 15.79 4.61 7.06
C ALA A 53 17.28 4.98 7.15
N ASP A 54 17.64 5.92 8.01
CA ASP A 54 19.03 6.30 8.25
C ASP A 54 19.73 5.33 9.21
N SER A 55 18.95 4.70 10.11
CA SER A 55 19.43 3.61 10.97
C SER A 55 18.27 2.76 11.49
N GLY A 56 18.60 1.67 12.17
CA GLY A 56 17.65 0.65 12.62
C GLY A 56 17.71 -0.61 11.77
N SER A 57 16.69 -1.46 11.89
CA SER A 57 16.54 -2.66 11.06
C SER A 57 15.11 -2.79 10.52
N LEU A 58 15.00 -3.37 9.33
CA LEU A 58 13.72 -3.71 8.70
C LEU A 58 13.86 -5.09 8.07
N GLU A 59 13.09 -6.03 8.59
CA GLU A 59 13.08 -7.42 8.13
C GLU A 59 11.69 -7.78 7.60
N VAL A 60 11.62 -8.45 6.46
CA VAL A 60 10.39 -8.97 5.87
C VAL A 60 10.61 -10.43 5.49
N GLY A 61 9.87 -11.33 6.15
CA GLY A 61 9.97 -12.76 5.89
C GLY A 61 11.38 -13.34 6.09
N GLY A 62 12.15 -12.83 7.07
CA GLY A 62 13.53 -13.23 7.34
C GLY A 62 14.59 -12.54 6.46
N LEU A 63 14.19 -11.63 5.57
CA LEU A 63 15.09 -10.90 4.70
C LEU A 63 15.34 -9.47 5.25
N ASP A 64 16.59 -9.10 5.46
CA ASP A 64 17.00 -7.76 5.87
C ASP A 64 16.88 -6.79 4.68
N ILE A 65 15.85 -5.94 4.71
CA ILE A 65 15.49 -5.06 3.60
C ILE A 65 16.44 -3.88 3.47
N LEU A 66 16.98 -3.38 4.58
CA LEU A 66 17.88 -2.22 4.54
C LEU A 66 19.23 -2.54 3.89
N LYS A 67 19.59 -3.82 3.79
CA LYS A 67 20.78 -4.29 3.07
C LYS A 67 20.55 -4.52 1.58
N LEU A 68 19.30 -4.48 1.12
CA LEU A 68 19.01 -4.61 -0.31
C LEU A 68 19.31 -3.28 -1.02
N ALA A 69 19.84 -3.36 -2.25
CA ALA A 69 20.09 -2.22 -3.12
C ALA A 69 19.89 -2.58 -4.59
N GLY A 70 19.73 -1.55 -5.44
CA GLY A 70 19.62 -1.71 -6.89
C GLY A 70 18.50 -2.68 -7.29
N ASP A 71 18.80 -3.58 -8.22
CA ASP A 71 17.84 -4.54 -8.80
C ASP A 71 17.22 -5.48 -7.76
N LYS A 72 17.96 -5.85 -6.72
CA LYS A 72 17.43 -6.74 -5.66
C LYS A 72 16.31 -6.05 -4.88
N LEU A 73 16.47 -4.77 -4.53
CA LEU A 73 15.44 -3.99 -3.86
C LEU A 73 14.25 -3.72 -4.79
N ALA A 74 14.52 -3.43 -6.07
CA ALA A 74 13.47 -3.22 -7.07
C ALA A 74 12.62 -4.49 -7.29
N THR A 75 13.26 -5.65 -7.41
CA THR A 75 12.58 -6.96 -7.51
C THR A 75 11.76 -7.25 -6.27
N PHE A 76 12.33 -7.08 -5.07
CA PHE A 76 11.60 -7.26 -3.82
C PHE A 76 10.34 -6.38 -3.78
N ARG A 77 10.46 -5.09 -4.10
CA ARG A 77 9.32 -4.15 -4.12
C ARG A 77 8.27 -4.58 -5.13
N ASN A 78 8.69 -4.94 -6.33
CA ASN A 78 7.78 -5.35 -7.40
C ASN A 78 6.99 -6.62 -7.05
N ASP A 79 7.64 -7.60 -6.42
CA ASP A 79 7.05 -8.92 -6.16
C ASP A 79 6.29 -9.01 -4.84
N ARG A 80 6.72 -8.24 -3.83
CA ARG A 80 6.23 -8.41 -2.45
C ARG A 80 5.41 -7.25 -1.92
N VAL A 81 5.42 -6.09 -2.60
CA VAL A 81 4.84 -4.85 -2.08
C VAL A 81 3.84 -4.27 -3.08
N GLY A 82 2.64 -3.96 -2.61
CA GLY A 82 1.66 -3.16 -3.33
C GLY A 82 1.48 -1.79 -2.66
N PHE A 83 1.25 -0.74 -3.46
CA PHE A 83 0.98 0.61 -2.96
C PHE A 83 -0.36 1.14 -3.45
N ILE A 84 -1.11 1.76 -2.52
CA ILE A 84 -2.34 2.49 -2.77
C ILE A 84 -2.17 3.90 -2.19
N PHE A 85 -2.38 4.93 -3.02
CA PHE A 85 -2.23 6.33 -2.65
C PHE A 85 -3.56 7.07 -2.66
N GLN A 86 -3.65 8.14 -1.90
CA GLN A 86 -4.81 9.02 -1.84
C GLN A 86 -5.22 9.58 -3.22
N PHE A 87 -4.27 9.98 -4.04
CA PHE A 87 -4.49 10.56 -5.38
C PHE A 87 -4.45 9.52 -6.50
N HIS A 88 -4.59 8.23 -6.17
CA HIS A 88 -4.59 7.10 -7.10
C HIS A 88 -3.30 6.93 -7.93
N ASN A 89 -2.66 8.01 -8.34
CA ASN A 89 -1.43 8.06 -9.16
C ASN A 89 -1.53 7.17 -10.42
N LEU A 90 -2.68 7.24 -11.10
CA LEU A 90 -2.85 6.60 -12.40
C LEU A 90 -2.18 7.43 -13.49
N LEU A 91 -1.56 6.76 -14.44
CA LEU A 91 -0.96 7.41 -15.61
C LEU A 91 -2.09 7.78 -16.57
N PRO A 92 -2.31 9.08 -16.87
CA PRO A 92 -3.48 9.56 -17.60
C PRO A 92 -3.48 9.15 -19.08
N GLU A 93 -2.31 8.84 -19.65
CA GLU A 93 -2.15 8.40 -21.04
C GLU A 93 -2.62 6.96 -21.26
N PHE A 94 -2.60 6.13 -20.21
CA PHE A 94 -2.92 4.72 -20.24
C PHE A 94 -4.36 4.45 -19.81
N THR A 95 -4.94 3.39 -20.36
CA THR A 95 -6.23 2.85 -19.93
C THR A 95 -6.15 2.28 -18.50
N ALA A 96 -7.29 1.93 -17.90
CA ALA A 96 -7.34 1.24 -16.62
C ALA A 96 -6.59 -0.11 -16.68
N GLU A 97 -6.79 -0.90 -17.75
CA GLU A 97 -6.09 -2.17 -17.95
C GLU A 97 -4.57 -1.98 -18.00
N GLU A 98 -4.09 -1.05 -18.80
CA GLU A 98 -2.67 -0.75 -18.93
C GLU A 98 -2.06 -0.26 -17.61
N ASN A 99 -2.77 0.60 -16.87
CA ASN A 99 -2.34 1.02 -15.53
C ASN A 99 -2.17 -0.17 -14.58
N ILE A 100 -3.08 -1.15 -14.63
CA ILE A 100 -2.99 -2.37 -13.81
C ILE A 100 -1.79 -3.22 -14.22
N TRP A 101 -1.45 -3.27 -15.49
CA TRP A 101 -0.38 -4.13 -16.03
C TRP A 101 1.04 -3.63 -15.68
N ILE A 102 1.24 -2.31 -15.49
CA ILE A 102 2.55 -1.70 -15.32
C ILE A 102 3.47 -2.47 -14.36
N PRO A 103 3.08 -2.80 -13.11
CA PRO A 103 3.97 -3.52 -12.20
C PRO A 103 4.33 -4.92 -12.72
N GLY A 104 3.39 -5.60 -13.35
CA GLY A 104 3.64 -6.91 -13.93
C GLY A 104 4.56 -6.88 -15.14
N LEU A 105 4.44 -5.86 -16.01
CA LEU A 105 5.35 -5.64 -17.13
C LEU A 105 6.78 -5.33 -16.66
N MET A 106 6.92 -4.50 -15.60
CA MET A 106 8.22 -4.24 -14.96
C MET A 106 8.84 -5.52 -14.41
N GLY A 107 8.03 -6.44 -13.87
CA GLY A 107 8.43 -7.78 -13.43
C GLY A 107 8.60 -8.78 -14.58
N LYS A 108 8.51 -8.34 -15.85
CA LYS A 108 8.66 -9.18 -17.06
C LYS A 108 7.66 -10.34 -17.11
N LYS A 109 6.46 -10.18 -16.50
CA LYS A 109 5.42 -11.20 -16.57
C LYS A 109 4.84 -11.29 -17.99
N PRO A 110 4.47 -12.48 -18.46
CA PRO A 110 3.86 -12.65 -19.77
C PRO A 110 2.51 -11.90 -19.86
N GLU A 111 2.27 -11.22 -20.97
CA GLU A 111 1.05 -10.42 -21.20
C GLU A 111 -0.23 -11.25 -21.00
N GLN A 112 -0.24 -12.50 -21.47
CA GLN A 112 -1.39 -13.40 -21.32
C GLN A 112 -1.70 -13.67 -19.82
N ALA A 113 -0.68 -13.81 -18.98
CA ALA A 113 -0.86 -13.97 -17.53
C ALA A 113 -1.40 -12.69 -16.88
N LEU A 114 -0.89 -11.52 -17.31
CA LEU A 114 -1.36 -10.21 -16.84
C LEU A 114 -2.82 -9.99 -17.23
N LYS A 115 -3.19 -10.27 -18.49
CA LYS A 115 -4.57 -10.16 -18.95
C LYS A 115 -5.53 -11.03 -18.15
N LYS A 116 -5.18 -12.28 -17.92
CA LYS A 116 -5.98 -13.19 -17.08
C LYS A 116 -6.13 -12.62 -15.65
N ARG A 117 -5.02 -12.24 -15.01
CA ARG A 117 -5.04 -11.71 -13.64
C ARG A 117 -5.82 -10.39 -13.54
N THR A 118 -5.69 -9.52 -14.54
CA THR A 118 -6.44 -8.25 -14.60
C THR A 118 -7.93 -8.49 -14.68
N LEU A 119 -8.40 -9.45 -15.49
CA LEU A 119 -9.82 -9.78 -15.58
C LEU A 119 -10.36 -10.32 -14.24
N GLU A 120 -9.63 -11.19 -13.56
CA GLU A 120 -9.98 -11.69 -12.23
C GLU A 120 -10.13 -10.54 -11.21
N LEU A 121 -9.12 -9.65 -11.16
CA LEU A 121 -9.15 -8.49 -10.27
C LEU A 121 -10.26 -7.50 -10.65
N ALA A 122 -10.46 -7.23 -11.93
CA ALA A 122 -11.50 -6.33 -12.41
C ALA A 122 -12.91 -6.84 -12.06
N GLN A 123 -13.13 -8.15 -12.13
CA GLN A 123 -14.38 -8.78 -11.73
C GLN A 123 -14.60 -8.65 -10.22
N LEU A 124 -13.58 -8.96 -9.41
CA LEU A 124 -13.62 -8.84 -7.95
C LEU A 124 -13.91 -7.39 -7.51
N LEU A 125 -13.32 -6.43 -8.21
CA LEU A 125 -13.41 -5.00 -7.91
C LEU A 125 -14.59 -4.29 -8.60
N GLY A 126 -15.36 -4.99 -9.43
CA GLY A 126 -16.52 -4.44 -10.13
C GLY A 126 -16.18 -3.39 -11.20
N ILE A 127 -15.01 -3.48 -11.82
CA ILE A 127 -14.52 -2.53 -12.85
C ILE A 127 -14.29 -3.16 -14.23
N GLN A 128 -14.80 -4.38 -14.49
CA GLN A 128 -14.57 -5.07 -15.76
C GLN A 128 -15.02 -4.27 -16.99
N ASN A 129 -16.08 -3.48 -16.86
CA ASN A 129 -16.62 -2.64 -17.96
C ASN A 129 -15.88 -1.30 -18.09
N ARG A 130 -14.83 -1.09 -17.30
CA ARG A 130 -14.02 0.13 -17.26
C ARG A 130 -12.59 -0.05 -17.74
N LEU A 131 -12.16 -1.28 -18.02
CA LEU A 131 -10.78 -1.61 -18.35
C LEU A 131 -10.24 -0.83 -19.55
N SER A 132 -11.05 -0.55 -20.56
CA SER A 132 -10.67 0.24 -21.76
C SER A 132 -10.73 1.75 -21.56
N HIS A 133 -11.21 2.25 -20.40
CA HIS A 133 -11.35 3.68 -20.15
C HIS A 133 -10.04 4.26 -19.63
N LYS A 134 -9.74 5.52 -19.99
CA LYS A 134 -8.67 6.31 -19.41
C LYS A 134 -9.09 6.91 -18.07
N PRO A 135 -8.17 7.26 -17.17
CA PRO A 135 -8.49 7.81 -15.85
C PRO A 135 -9.48 8.98 -15.87
N ALA A 136 -9.38 9.88 -16.85
CA ALA A 136 -10.28 11.02 -16.97
C ALA A 136 -11.78 10.65 -17.24
N ALA A 137 -12.04 9.43 -17.70
CA ALA A 137 -13.39 8.91 -17.93
C ALA A 137 -13.90 8.02 -16.78
N LEU A 138 -13.17 7.95 -15.67
CA LEU A 138 -13.51 7.16 -14.48
C LEU A 138 -13.90 8.07 -13.32
N SER A 139 -14.90 7.66 -12.53
CA SER A 139 -15.18 8.29 -11.24
C SER A 139 -14.03 8.09 -10.26
N GLY A 140 -13.96 8.90 -9.19
CA GLY A 140 -12.93 8.76 -8.15
C GLY A 140 -12.89 7.36 -7.52
N GLY A 141 -14.06 6.77 -7.25
CA GLY A 141 -14.15 5.40 -6.73
C GLY A 141 -13.67 4.34 -7.73
N GLU A 142 -13.97 4.51 -9.05
CA GLU A 142 -13.45 3.62 -10.09
C GLU A 142 -11.93 3.77 -10.24
N GLN A 143 -11.38 4.98 -10.21
CA GLN A 143 -9.93 5.23 -10.21
C GLN A 143 -9.25 4.56 -9.03
N GLN A 144 -9.85 4.65 -7.84
CA GLN A 144 -9.31 3.98 -6.65
C GLN A 144 -9.32 2.46 -6.78
N ARG A 145 -10.38 1.88 -7.33
CA ARG A 145 -10.45 0.43 -7.60
C ARG A 145 -9.41 -0.02 -8.64
N VAL A 146 -9.12 0.80 -9.65
CA VAL A 146 -8.01 0.57 -10.59
C VAL A 146 -6.66 0.61 -9.87
N ALA A 147 -6.44 1.58 -8.97
CA ALA A 147 -5.22 1.66 -8.17
C ALA A 147 -5.05 0.44 -7.23
N VAL A 148 -6.15 -0.05 -6.64
CA VAL A 148 -6.15 -1.30 -5.86
C VAL A 148 -5.81 -2.51 -6.75
N ALA A 149 -6.41 -2.63 -7.94
CA ALA A 149 -6.09 -3.69 -8.89
C ALA A 149 -4.61 -3.68 -9.28
N ARG A 150 -4.07 -2.49 -9.55
CA ARG A 150 -2.64 -2.28 -9.86
C ARG A 150 -1.75 -2.76 -8.72
N ALA A 151 -2.10 -2.44 -7.47
CA ALA A 151 -1.35 -2.87 -6.30
C ALA A 151 -1.36 -4.40 -6.14
N LEU A 152 -2.43 -5.08 -6.59
CA LEU A 152 -2.66 -6.51 -6.42
C LEU A 152 -2.17 -7.38 -7.59
N VAL A 153 -1.82 -6.80 -8.75
CA VAL A 153 -1.57 -7.57 -9.99
C VAL A 153 -0.42 -8.58 -9.84
N ASN A 154 0.58 -8.24 -9.05
CA ASN A 154 1.73 -9.10 -8.77
C ASN A 154 1.50 -10.08 -7.61
N ASN A 155 0.33 -10.07 -6.98
CA ASN A 155 0.00 -10.85 -5.80
C ASN A 155 0.99 -10.62 -4.64
N PRO A 156 1.16 -9.36 -4.19
CA PRO A 156 2.11 -9.00 -3.15
C PRO A 156 1.74 -9.62 -1.81
N ASP A 157 2.73 -9.76 -0.91
CA ASP A 157 2.50 -10.21 0.47
C ASP A 157 1.88 -9.08 1.33
N MET A 158 2.21 -7.83 1.02
CA MET A 158 1.82 -6.66 1.80
C MET A 158 1.34 -5.51 0.90
N ILE A 159 0.29 -4.83 1.37
CA ILE A 159 -0.27 -3.63 0.76
C ILE A 159 -0.06 -2.45 1.72
N PHE A 160 0.60 -1.42 1.23
CA PHE A 160 0.77 -0.16 1.94
C PHE A 160 -0.20 0.88 1.36
N ALA A 161 -1.04 1.47 2.21
CA ALA A 161 -2.05 2.43 1.79
C ALA A 161 -1.88 3.76 2.54
N ASP A 162 -1.65 4.84 1.80
CA ASP A 162 -1.55 6.18 2.36
C ASP A 162 -2.84 6.95 2.08
N GLU A 163 -3.67 7.16 3.11
CA GLU A 163 -4.98 7.81 3.08
C GLU A 163 -5.89 7.32 1.93
N PRO A 164 -6.10 6.00 1.79
CA PRO A 164 -6.68 5.41 0.56
C PRO A 164 -8.12 5.83 0.28
N SER A 165 -8.85 6.33 1.27
CA SER A 165 -10.24 6.82 1.15
C SER A 165 -10.36 8.33 1.28
N GLY A 166 -9.25 9.08 1.40
CA GLY A 166 -9.26 10.51 1.71
C GLY A 166 -9.95 11.40 0.67
N ASN A 167 -10.04 10.98 -0.59
CA ASN A 167 -10.68 11.71 -1.68
C ASN A 167 -12.02 11.10 -2.12
N LEU A 168 -12.56 10.13 -1.37
CA LEU A 168 -13.81 9.44 -1.69
C LEU A 168 -14.96 10.01 -0.86
N ASP A 169 -16.16 9.97 -1.42
CA ASP A 169 -17.38 10.17 -0.62
C ASP A 169 -17.56 9.03 0.39
N THR A 170 -18.44 9.24 1.35
CA THR A 170 -18.65 8.31 2.48
C THR A 170 -18.99 6.89 2.03
N GLN A 171 -19.84 6.73 1.00
CA GLN A 171 -20.29 5.43 0.52
C GLN A 171 -19.14 4.67 -0.19
N ASN A 172 -18.38 5.36 -1.05
CA ASN A 172 -17.24 4.77 -1.73
C ASN A 172 -16.11 4.45 -0.74
N ALA A 173 -15.88 5.29 0.26
CA ALA A 173 -14.92 5.03 1.34
C ALA A 173 -15.29 3.75 2.11
N GLN A 174 -16.55 3.62 2.55
CA GLN A 174 -17.02 2.42 3.25
C GLN A 174 -16.84 1.16 2.40
N SER A 175 -17.24 1.22 1.12
CA SER A 175 -17.07 0.10 0.18
C SER A 175 -15.61 -0.30 -0.03
N LEU A 176 -14.68 0.67 -0.01
CA LEU A 176 -13.25 0.42 -0.11
C LEU A 176 -12.71 -0.26 1.16
N HIS A 177 -13.19 0.16 2.34
CA HIS A 177 -12.80 -0.45 3.61
C HIS A 177 -13.23 -1.93 3.66
N GLU A 178 -14.48 -2.23 3.37
CA GLU A 178 -15.00 -3.59 3.29
C GLU A 178 -14.22 -4.45 2.30
N LEU A 179 -13.81 -3.86 1.19
CA LEU A 179 -12.98 -4.50 0.18
C LEU A 179 -11.62 -4.93 0.74
N PHE A 180 -10.96 -4.12 1.56
CA PHE A 180 -9.66 -4.50 2.15
C PHE A 180 -9.79 -5.74 3.04
N PHE A 181 -10.85 -5.83 3.86
CA PHE A 181 -11.09 -7.02 4.67
C PHE A 181 -11.37 -8.25 3.83
N LYS A 182 -12.19 -8.09 2.78
CA LYS A 182 -12.45 -9.17 1.83
C LYS A 182 -11.17 -9.67 1.15
N LEU A 183 -10.28 -8.75 0.71
CA LEU A 183 -9.00 -9.09 0.09
C LEU A 183 -8.08 -9.83 1.05
N ARG A 184 -8.00 -9.39 2.33
CA ARG A 184 -7.28 -10.11 3.38
C ARG A 184 -7.79 -11.54 3.53
N ASP A 185 -9.10 -11.70 3.66
CA ASP A 185 -9.75 -13.00 3.92
C ASP A 185 -9.60 -13.96 2.73
N GLU A 186 -9.69 -13.45 1.50
CA GLU A 186 -9.59 -14.28 0.28
C GLU A 186 -8.16 -14.60 -0.14
N PHE A 187 -7.21 -13.67 0.06
CA PHE A 187 -5.84 -13.80 -0.47
C PHE A 187 -4.75 -13.83 0.61
N GLY A 188 -5.10 -13.61 1.88
CA GLY A 188 -4.15 -13.64 3.00
C GLY A 188 -3.12 -12.50 2.98
N GLN A 189 -3.43 -11.40 2.32
CA GLN A 189 -2.56 -10.22 2.27
C GLN A 189 -2.61 -9.44 3.58
N SER A 190 -1.47 -8.87 3.95
CA SER A 190 -1.39 -7.92 5.06
C SER A 190 -1.60 -6.50 4.55
N PHE A 191 -2.27 -5.65 5.32
CA PHE A 191 -2.47 -4.24 4.99
C PHE A 191 -1.88 -3.35 6.07
N ILE A 192 -1.12 -2.35 5.66
CA ILE A 192 -0.63 -1.28 6.53
C ILE A 192 -1.22 0.03 5.99
N ILE A 193 -2.11 0.64 6.78
CA ILE A 193 -2.94 1.75 6.32
C ILE A 193 -2.67 2.98 7.17
N VAL A 194 -2.14 4.04 6.58
CA VAL A 194 -2.13 5.37 7.21
C VAL A 194 -3.50 6.00 6.95
N THR A 195 -4.19 6.43 8.00
CA THR A 195 -5.48 7.07 7.86
C THR A 195 -5.83 8.01 9.02
N HIS A 196 -6.61 9.04 8.72
CA HIS A 196 -7.32 9.85 9.71
C HIS A 196 -8.79 9.43 9.89
N ASN A 197 -9.26 8.47 9.09
CA ASN A 197 -10.62 7.95 9.18
C ASN A 197 -10.77 6.99 10.37
N GLN A 198 -11.47 7.44 11.41
CA GLN A 198 -11.68 6.66 12.64
C GLN A 198 -12.48 5.38 12.39
N GLY A 199 -13.41 5.37 11.42
CA GLY A 199 -14.19 4.19 11.04
C GLY A 199 -13.29 3.08 10.50
N LEU A 200 -12.39 3.40 9.56
CA LEU A 200 -11.42 2.44 9.02
C LEU A 200 -10.45 1.96 10.10
N ALA A 201 -9.90 2.90 10.90
CA ALA A 201 -8.97 2.55 11.97
C ALA A 201 -9.61 1.62 13.01
N GLY A 202 -10.88 1.86 13.37
CA GLY A 202 -11.62 1.02 14.33
C GLY A 202 -12.00 -0.38 13.81
N MET A 203 -11.99 -0.59 12.49
CA MET A 203 -12.21 -1.90 11.87
C MET A 203 -10.95 -2.75 11.79
N SER A 204 -9.75 -2.15 11.85
CA SER A 204 -8.46 -2.85 11.72
C SER A 204 -8.21 -3.81 12.87
N ASP A 205 -7.44 -4.86 12.63
CA ASP A 205 -7.08 -5.84 13.67
C ASP A 205 -6.27 -5.17 14.78
N ARG A 206 -5.47 -4.14 14.41
CA ARG A 206 -4.68 -3.35 15.34
C ARG A 206 -4.53 -1.91 14.86
N MET A 207 -4.63 -0.97 15.80
CA MET A 207 -4.42 0.45 15.55
C MET A 207 -3.15 0.91 16.29
N LEU A 208 -2.23 1.52 15.56
CA LEU A 208 -1.01 2.13 16.09
C LEU A 208 -1.17 3.65 16.10
N THR A 209 -0.99 4.26 17.26
CA THR A 209 -1.01 5.71 17.40
C THR A 209 0.41 6.26 17.29
N MET A 210 0.60 7.18 16.35
CA MET A 210 1.89 7.83 16.12
C MET A 210 1.86 9.29 16.54
N GLU A 211 2.82 9.70 17.37
CA GLU A 211 2.99 11.07 17.84
C GLU A 211 4.48 11.43 17.87
N ASP A 212 4.81 12.60 17.34
CA ASP A 212 6.16 13.16 17.32
C ASP A 212 7.26 12.14 16.95
N GLY A 213 7.04 11.38 15.90
CA GLY A 213 8.00 10.40 15.36
C GLY A 213 8.12 9.09 16.14
N LYS A 214 7.20 8.79 17.06
CA LYS A 214 7.17 7.56 17.88
C LYS A 214 5.81 6.87 17.78
N ILE A 215 5.80 5.55 17.93
CA ILE A 215 4.58 4.79 18.18
C ILE A 215 4.35 4.74 19.68
N LEU A 216 3.13 5.11 20.12
CA LEU A 216 2.75 5.17 21.53
C LEU A 216 2.08 3.87 22.01
N SER A 217 1.35 3.19 21.14
CA SER A 217 0.58 1.96 21.42
C SER A 217 0.34 1.19 20.12
#